data_0320f56fb5a6843792849d9eb198e859
#
_entry.id   0320f56fb5a6843792849d9eb198e859
#
_cell.length_a   1.000
_cell.length_b   1.000
_cell.length_c   1.000
_cell.angle_alpha   90.00
_cell.angle_beta   90.00
_cell.angle_gamma   90.00
#
_symmetry.space_group_name_H-M   'P 1'
#
loop_
_entity.id
_entity.type
_entity.pdbx_description
1 polymer ?
#
loop_
_entity_poly.entity_id
_entity_poly.type
_entity_poly.pdbx_seq_one_letter_code
_entity_poly.pdbx_strand_id
1 'polypeptide(L)'
;LQARGRRCIVTREPGGTPLAEQIRSLVLERRGETVTPTAELLLMFAARREHLAQVIEPALARGEWVLCDRFTDASFAYQGGGRGLEVTRLEALEAWVQRGLQPGLTLLFDLPCEVAAQRLAASGGDPDRFEREQADFFNRVRTAYLARAAGEPQRLRVLDASRAPVDVSIQLENVLSSYCK
;
A
#
# COMPACT_ATOMS: atom_id res chain seq x y z
N LEU A 1 8.10 11.59 13.13
CA LEU A 1 9.50 11.31 12.83
C LEU A 1 10.34 12.60 12.81
N GLN A 2 9.95 13.61 12.04
CA GLN A 2 10.69 14.91 11.99
C GLN A 2 10.81 15.55 13.37
N ALA A 3 9.75 15.57 14.18
CA ALA A 3 9.79 16.03 15.56
C ALA A 3 10.77 15.24 16.46
N ARG A 4 11.18 14.05 16.04
CA ARG A 4 12.21 13.21 16.68
C ARG A 4 13.59 13.36 16.03
N GLY A 5 13.81 14.40 15.22
CA GLY A 5 15.08 14.67 14.54
C GLY A 5 15.42 13.69 13.40
N ARG A 6 14.48 12.88 12.94
CA ARG A 6 14.71 11.94 11.82
C ARG A 6 14.45 12.63 10.49
N ARG A 7 15.44 12.60 9.58
CA ARG A 7 15.21 13.00 8.19
C ARG A 7 14.34 11.96 7.51
N CYS A 8 13.27 12.39 6.84
CA CYS A 8 12.37 11.48 6.16
C CYS A 8 11.83 12.10 4.87
N ILE A 9 11.63 11.25 3.88
CA ILE A 9 10.85 11.55 2.69
C ILE A 9 9.48 10.88 2.78
N VAL A 10 8.50 11.48 2.11
CA VAL A 10 7.14 10.92 1.98
C VAL A 10 6.90 10.64 0.51
N THR A 11 6.42 9.45 0.19
CA THR A 11 6.16 8.99 -1.17
C THR A 11 4.97 8.02 -1.18
N ARG A 12 4.61 7.49 -2.36
CA ARG A 12 3.46 6.57 -2.51
C ARG A 12 3.64 5.62 -3.67
N GLU A 13 2.87 4.53 -3.67
CA GLU A 13 2.76 3.60 -4.79
C GLU A 13 1.30 3.37 -5.25
N PRO A 14 1.07 3.12 -6.55
CA PRO A 14 2.01 3.36 -7.63
C PRO A 14 2.26 4.86 -7.81
N GLY A 15 3.50 5.24 -8.13
CA GLY A 15 3.89 6.64 -8.30
C GLY A 15 5.29 6.95 -7.76
N GLY A 16 5.55 8.21 -7.46
CA GLY A 16 6.81 8.68 -6.86
C GLY A 16 7.91 9.04 -7.86
N THR A 17 7.77 8.70 -9.15
CA THR A 17 8.66 9.12 -10.25
C THR A 17 7.84 9.50 -11.48
N PRO A 18 8.35 10.30 -12.42
CA PRO A 18 7.59 10.66 -13.62
C PRO A 18 7.04 9.45 -14.38
N LEU A 19 7.84 8.40 -14.57
CA LEU A 19 7.39 7.18 -15.24
C LEU A 19 6.36 6.41 -14.39
N ALA A 20 6.60 6.27 -13.09
CA ALA A 20 5.67 5.58 -12.20
C ALA A 20 4.32 6.32 -12.08
N GLU A 21 4.30 7.66 -12.17
CA GLU A 21 3.05 8.45 -12.23
C GLU A 21 2.29 8.22 -13.55
N GLN A 22 2.99 8.08 -14.67
CA GLN A 22 2.34 7.68 -15.94
C GLN A 22 1.73 6.29 -15.84
N ILE A 23 2.45 5.32 -15.25
CA ILE A 23 1.92 3.97 -15.00
C ILE A 23 0.71 4.04 -14.05
N ARG A 24 0.78 4.87 -13.00
CA ARG A 24 -0.36 5.11 -12.11
C ARG A 24 -1.59 5.57 -12.88
N SER A 25 -1.43 6.55 -13.77
CA SER A 25 -2.52 7.04 -14.62
C SER A 25 -3.09 5.92 -15.48
N LEU A 26 -2.21 5.09 -16.10
CA LEU A 26 -2.64 3.93 -16.89
C LEU A 26 -3.47 2.93 -16.08
N VAL A 27 -3.13 2.70 -14.82
CA VAL A 27 -3.79 1.71 -13.95
C VAL A 27 -5.09 2.24 -13.36
N LEU A 28 -5.14 3.53 -12.99
CA LEU A 28 -6.30 4.13 -12.30
C LEU A 28 -7.33 4.73 -13.26
N GLU A 29 -6.92 5.09 -14.48
CA GLU A 29 -7.77 5.71 -15.47
C GLU A 29 -8.92 4.81 -15.89
N ARG A 30 -10.08 5.42 -16.11
CA ARG A 30 -11.26 4.76 -16.70
C ARG A 30 -11.07 4.64 -18.18
N ARG A 31 -11.02 3.41 -18.67
CA ARG A 31 -10.90 3.10 -20.09
C ARG A 31 -12.12 2.33 -20.56
N GLY A 32 -12.39 2.38 -21.85
CA GLY A 32 -13.41 1.56 -22.49
C GLY A 32 -13.04 0.07 -22.55
N GLU A 33 -11.80 -0.27 -22.21
CA GLU A 33 -11.29 -1.65 -22.16
C GLU A 33 -10.98 -2.09 -20.71
N THR A 34 -11.07 -3.39 -20.48
CA THR A 34 -10.73 -3.99 -19.18
C THR A 34 -9.24 -4.33 -19.14
N VAL A 35 -8.51 -3.79 -18.16
CA VAL A 35 -7.12 -4.19 -17.88
C VAL A 35 -7.15 -5.58 -17.22
N THR A 36 -6.45 -6.55 -17.80
CA THR A 36 -6.39 -7.89 -17.22
C THR A 36 -5.64 -7.88 -15.86
N PRO A 37 -6.01 -8.74 -14.89
CA PRO A 37 -5.33 -8.80 -13.60
C PRO A 37 -3.80 -8.98 -13.70
N THR A 38 -3.34 -9.77 -14.67
CA THR A 38 -1.90 -9.96 -14.90
C THR A 38 -1.22 -8.69 -15.40
N ALA A 39 -1.83 -7.97 -16.36
CA ALA A 39 -1.28 -6.70 -16.84
C ALA A 39 -1.26 -5.65 -15.72
N GLU A 40 -2.32 -5.57 -14.91
CA GLU A 40 -2.39 -4.71 -13.74
C GLU A 40 -1.22 -5.00 -12.78
N LEU A 41 -0.99 -6.28 -12.43
CA LEU A 41 0.10 -6.70 -11.57
C LEU A 41 1.48 -6.31 -12.12
N LEU A 42 1.73 -6.57 -13.41
CA LEU A 42 3.00 -6.24 -14.05
C LEU A 42 3.25 -4.73 -14.06
N LEU A 43 2.24 -3.92 -14.32
CA LEU A 43 2.35 -2.46 -14.27
C LEU A 43 2.66 -1.96 -12.84
N MET A 44 2.01 -2.54 -11.81
CA MET A 44 2.32 -2.20 -10.41
C MET A 44 3.77 -2.49 -10.06
N PHE A 45 4.32 -3.64 -10.48
CA PHE A 45 5.70 -3.99 -10.20
C PHE A 45 6.70 -3.21 -11.07
N ALA A 46 6.36 -2.83 -12.29
CA ALA A 46 7.17 -1.94 -13.11
C ALA A 46 7.30 -0.54 -12.46
N ALA A 47 6.18 0.05 -12.02
CA ALA A 47 6.18 1.31 -11.28
C ALA A 47 7.04 1.22 -10.00
N ARG A 48 6.90 0.12 -9.24
CA ARG A 48 7.69 -0.14 -8.03
C ARG A 48 9.18 -0.22 -8.31
N ARG A 49 9.62 -0.92 -9.34
CA ARG A 49 11.06 -1.00 -9.67
C ARG A 49 11.64 0.38 -9.94
N GLU A 50 10.92 1.20 -10.70
CA GLU A 50 11.35 2.56 -11.00
C GLU A 50 11.40 3.43 -9.74
N HIS A 51 10.37 3.32 -8.89
CA HIS A 51 10.28 4.04 -7.63
C HIS A 51 11.39 3.64 -6.64
N LEU A 52 11.69 2.34 -6.55
CA LEU A 52 12.80 1.84 -5.74
C LEU A 52 14.14 2.45 -6.22
N ALA A 53 14.42 2.37 -7.52
CA ALA A 53 15.70 2.81 -8.08
C ALA A 53 15.94 4.31 -7.95
N GLN A 54 14.89 5.12 -8.16
CA GLN A 54 15.03 6.57 -8.28
C GLN A 54 14.78 7.32 -6.97
N VAL A 55 14.02 6.73 -6.05
CA VAL A 55 13.57 7.45 -4.83
C VAL A 55 13.96 6.69 -3.55
N ILE A 56 13.50 5.43 -3.41
CA ILE A 56 13.61 4.73 -2.12
C ILE A 56 15.05 4.35 -1.81
N GLU A 57 15.71 3.60 -2.70
CA GLU A 57 17.09 3.14 -2.50
C GLU A 57 18.07 4.31 -2.29
N PRO A 58 18.02 5.41 -3.09
CA PRO A 58 18.86 6.58 -2.84
C PRO A 58 18.59 7.28 -1.50
N ALA A 59 17.33 7.38 -1.05
CA ALA A 59 16.99 7.98 0.23
C ALA A 59 17.54 7.13 1.39
N LEU A 60 17.34 5.82 1.34
CA LEU A 60 17.87 4.89 2.33
C LEU A 60 19.40 4.92 2.38
N ALA A 61 20.08 5.03 1.23
CA ALA A 61 21.54 5.16 1.15
C ALA A 61 22.05 6.45 1.82
N ARG A 62 21.24 7.52 1.87
CA ARG A 62 21.54 8.75 2.64
C ARG A 62 21.19 8.66 4.12
N GLY A 63 20.70 7.51 4.61
CA GLY A 63 20.24 7.31 5.98
C GLY A 63 18.92 8.03 6.29
N GLU A 64 18.11 8.31 5.29
CA GLU A 64 16.79 8.89 5.46
C GLU A 64 15.72 7.82 5.68
N TRP A 65 14.71 8.15 6.42
CA TRP A 65 13.51 7.33 6.56
C TRP A 65 12.62 7.55 5.33
N VAL A 66 11.99 6.48 4.87
CA VAL A 66 11.01 6.54 3.78
C VAL A 66 9.64 6.17 4.33
N LEU A 67 8.69 7.10 4.26
CA LEU A 67 7.27 6.85 4.47
C LEU A 67 6.61 6.66 3.11
N CYS A 68 6.14 5.45 2.85
CA CYS A 68 5.48 5.14 1.58
C CYS A 68 4.01 4.79 1.83
N ASP A 69 3.10 5.56 1.23
CA ASP A 69 1.69 5.19 1.19
C ASP A 69 1.51 4.05 0.18
N ARG A 70 1.19 2.86 0.70
CA ARG A 70 1.17 1.58 0.02
C ARG A 70 2.57 1.13 -0.43
N PHE A 71 2.76 -0.19 -0.43
CA PHE A 71 3.95 -0.86 -0.96
C PHE A 71 3.55 -2.30 -1.34
N THR A 72 4.46 -3.26 -1.23
CA THR A 72 4.25 -4.63 -1.68
C THR A 72 3.01 -5.32 -1.09
N ASP A 73 2.71 -5.09 0.20
CA ASP A 73 1.53 -5.65 0.86
C ASP A 73 0.22 -5.27 0.16
N ALA A 74 0.18 -4.06 -0.46
CA ALA A 74 -0.95 -3.65 -1.26
C ALA A 74 -1.13 -4.52 -2.52
N SER A 75 -0.04 -4.93 -3.18
CA SER A 75 -0.13 -5.82 -4.34
C SER A 75 -0.66 -7.20 -3.96
N PHE A 76 -0.20 -7.76 -2.83
CA PHE A 76 -0.74 -9.02 -2.33
C PHE A 76 -2.23 -8.93 -1.96
N ALA A 77 -2.64 -7.79 -1.40
CA ALA A 77 -4.04 -7.60 -1.04
C ALA A 77 -4.93 -7.38 -2.28
N TYR A 78 -4.56 -6.45 -3.15
CA TYR A 78 -5.38 -6.05 -4.29
C TYR A 78 -5.30 -7.05 -5.45
N GLN A 79 -4.10 -7.38 -5.92
CA GLN A 79 -3.93 -8.30 -7.05
C GLN A 79 -4.03 -9.77 -6.61
N GLY A 80 -3.48 -10.11 -5.44
CA GLY A 80 -3.63 -11.45 -4.86
C GLY A 80 -5.07 -11.69 -4.39
N GLY A 81 -5.46 -11.07 -3.28
CA GLY A 81 -6.78 -11.27 -2.66
C GLY A 81 -7.93 -10.76 -3.52
N GLY A 82 -7.87 -9.50 -3.95
CA GLY A 82 -8.93 -8.85 -4.73
C GLY A 82 -9.15 -9.46 -6.10
N ARG A 83 -8.09 -9.60 -6.91
CA ARG A 83 -8.13 -10.16 -8.28
C ARG A 83 -8.00 -11.67 -8.32
N GLY A 84 -7.61 -12.33 -7.23
CA GLY A 84 -7.47 -13.78 -7.16
C GLY A 84 -6.23 -14.33 -7.88
N LEU A 85 -5.17 -13.52 -8.05
CA LEU A 85 -3.92 -14.01 -8.62
C LEU A 85 -3.16 -14.88 -7.61
N GLU A 86 -2.49 -15.90 -8.12
CA GLU A 86 -1.71 -16.84 -7.33
C GLU A 86 -0.57 -16.12 -6.56
N VAL A 87 -0.50 -16.36 -5.27
CA VAL A 87 0.48 -15.73 -4.37
C VAL A 87 1.92 -15.99 -4.83
N THR A 88 2.21 -17.17 -5.33
CA THR A 88 3.54 -17.55 -5.85
C THR A 88 4.04 -16.66 -6.99
N ARG A 89 3.12 -16.14 -7.82
CA ARG A 89 3.48 -15.17 -8.88
C ARG A 89 3.86 -13.81 -8.31
N LEU A 90 3.14 -13.38 -7.27
CA LEU A 90 3.46 -12.13 -6.58
C LEU A 90 4.81 -12.24 -5.86
N GLU A 91 5.07 -13.37 -5.18
CA GLU A 91 6.34 -13.64 -4.50
C GLU A 91 7.52 -13.66 -5.48
N ALA A 92 7.35 -14.24 -6.66
CA ALA A 92 8.38 -14.24 -7.70
C ALA A 92 8.70 -12.82 -8.19
N LEU A 93 7.67 -11.99 -8.42
CA LEU A 93 7.85 -10.60 -8.81
C LEU A 93 8.44 -9.76 -7.67
N GLU A 94 8.02 -9.99 -6.44
CA GLU A 94 8.58 -9.34 -5.25
C GLU A 94 10.08 -9.62 -5.14
N ALA A 95 10.46 -10.88 -5.18
CA ALA A 95 11.87 -11.29 -5.09
C ALA A 95 12.72 -10.67 -6.20
N TRP A 96 12.22 -10.68 -7.45
CA TRP A 96 12.93 -10.12 -8.59
C TRP A 96 13.05 -8.60 -8.55
N VAL A 97 11.96 -7.90 -8.23
CA VAL A 97 11.88 -6.43 -8.29
C VAL A 97 12.50 -5.76 -7.07
N GLN A 98 12.22 -6.29 -5.87
CA GLN A 98 12.64 -5.68 -4.61
C GLN A 98 14.01 -6.17 -4.10
N ARG A 99 14.47 -7.34 -4.60
CA ARG A 99 15.79 -7.90 -4.25
C ARG A 99 16.03 -7.99 -2.73
N GLY A 100 14.99 -8.38 -2.00
CA GLY A 100 14.99 -8.53 -0.54
C GLY A 100 14.72 -7.23 0.24
N LEU A 101 14.53 -6.08 -0.41
CA LEU A 101 14.12 -4.87 0.29
C LEU A 101 12.68 -5.01 0.76
N GLN A 102 12.47 -4.89 2.07
CA GLN A 102 11.18 -4.91 2.72
C GLN A 102 11.02 -3.72 3.67
N PRO A 103 9.80 -3.20 3.87
CA PRO A 103 9.55 -2.22 4.93
C PRO A 103 9.88 -2.82 6.29
N GLY A 104 10.60 -2.09 7.13
CA GLY A 104 10.85 -2.51 8.52
C GLY A 104 9.57 -2.44 9.38
N LEU A 105 8.62 -1.60 8.99
CA LEU A 105 7.31 -1.48 9.63
C LEU A 105 6.26 -1.15 8.58
N THR A 106 5.14 -1.87 8.60
CA THR A 106 3.92 -1.54 7.85
C THR A 106 2.79 -1.27 8.84
N LEU A 107 2.11 -0.15 8.67
CA LEU A 107 0.92 0.22 9.45
C LEU A 107 -0.31 -0.06 8.60
N LEU A 108 -1.12 -1.03 9.02
CA LEU A 108 -2.39 -1.36 8.38
C LEU A 108 -3.53 -0.65 9.11
N PHE A 109 -4.09 0.37 8.49
CA PHE A 109 -5.28 1.06 8.98
C PHE A 109 -6.52 0.24 8.59
N ASP A 110 -6.96 -0.64 9.49
CA ASP A 110 -8.09 -1.53 9.24
C ASP A 110 -9.41 -0.89 9.66
N LEU A 111 -10.42 -1.05 8.81
CA LEU A 111 -11.80 -0.71 9.14
C LEU A 111 -12.77 -1.59 8.33
N PRO A 112 -14.02 -1.81 8.83
CA PRO A 112 -15.04 -2.54 8.08
C PRO A 112 -15.30 -1.89 6.72
N CYS A 113 -15.54 -2.70 5.68
CA CYS A 113 -15.73 -2.21 4.31
C CYS A 113 -16.95 -1.29 4.19
N GLU A 114 -17.99 -1.52 5.00
CA GLU A 114 -19.18 -0.67 5.06
C GLU A 114 -18.84 0.74 5.55
N VAL A 115 -17.96 0.86 6.56
CA VAL A 115 -17.49 2.15 7.08
C VAL A 115 -16.62 2.86 6.05
N ALA A 116 -15.77 2.12 5.34
CA ALA A 116 -14.95 2.66 4.25
C ALA A 116 -15.83 3.23 3.13
N ALA A 117 -16.85 2.48 2.71
CA ALA A 117 -17.80 2.91 1.67
C ALA A 117 -18.58 4.17 2.09
N GLN A 118 -19.03 4.26 3.34
CA GLN A 118 -19.70 5.44 3.88
C GLN A 118 -18.78 6.68 3.86
N ARG A 119 -17.53 6.53 4.29
CA ARG A 119 -16.54 7.62 4.27
C ARG A 119 -16.21 8.08 2.85
N LEU A 120 -16.05 7.14 1.92
CA LEU A 120 -15.80 7.44 0.52
C LEU A 120 -16.99 8.21 -0.08
N ALA A 121 -18.22 7.77 0.14
CA ALA A 121 -19.42 8.46 -0.33
C ALA A 121 -19.52 9.88 0.23
N ALA A 122 -19.11 10.10 1.49
CA ALA A 122 -19.12 11.41 2.14
C ALA A 122 -18.02 12.36 1.63
N SER A 123 -16.93 11.83 1.04
CA SER A 123 -15.82 12.66 0.53
C SER A 123 -16.14 13.44 -0.75
N GLY A 124 -17.18 13.06 -1.49
CA GLY A 124 -17.69 13.78 -2.68
C GLY A 124 -16.78 13.75 -3.90
N GLY A 125 -15.71 12.93 -3.89
CA GLY A 125 -14.81 12.74 -5.03
C GLY A 125 -15.40 11.86 -6.13
N ASP A 126 -14.86 11.97 -7.35
CA ASP A 126 -15.16 11.03 -8.41
C ASP A 126 -14.31 9.76 -8.22
N PRO A 127 -14.93 8.59 -7.90
CA PRO A 127 -14.19 7.39 -7.54
C PRO A 127 -13.35 6.87 -8.71
N ASP A 128 -12.12 6.45 -8.41
CA ASP A 128 -11.21 5.84 -9.38
C ASP A 128 -11.69 4.42 -9.79
N ARG A 129 -10.91 3.74 -10.65
CA ARG A 129 -11.25 2.41 -11.14
C ARG A 129 -11.35 1.37 -10.03
N PHE A 130 -10.51 1.44 -9.00
CA PHE A 130 -10.56 0.52 -7.86
C PHE A 130 -11.71 0.86 -6.91
N GLU A 131 -11.92 2.13 -6.63
CA GLU A 131 -12.99 2.59 -5.73
C GLU A 131 -14.41 2.24 -6.23
N ARG A 132 -14.53 1.88 -7.50
CA ARG A 132 -15.79 1.39 -8.13
C ARG A 132 -15.98 -0.12 -8.05
N GLU A 133 -15.03 -0.85 -7.53
CA GLU A 133 -15.17 -2.30 -7.35
C GLU A 133 -16.30 -2.62 -6.37
N GLN A 134 -16.86 -3.82 -6.51
CA GLN A 134 -17.94 -4.28 -5.65
C GLN A 134 -17.45 -4.57 -4.22
N ALA A 135 -18.38 -4.58 -3.26
CA ALA A 135 -18.08 -4.83 -1.85
C ALA A 135 -17.30 -6.13 -1.61
N ASP A 136 -17.60 -7.18 -2.37
CA ASP A 136 -16.90 -8.47 -2.28
C ASP A 136 -15.41 -8.37 -2.64
N PHE A 137 -15.06 -7.49 -3.59
CA PHE A 137 -13.66 -7.22 -3.90
C PHE A 137 -12.93 -6.64 -2.68
N PHE A 138 -13.50 -5.61 -2.06
CA PHE A 138 -12.89 -4.98 -0.88
C PHE A 138 -12.84 -5.90 0.34
N ASN A 139 -13.83 -6.77 0.52
CA ASN A 139 -13.82 -7.79 1.56
C ASN A 139 -12.66 -8.78 1.36
N ARG A 140 -12.40 -9.23 0.12
CA ARG A 140 -11.24 -10.07 -0.19
C ARG A 140 -9.92 -9.32 0.02
N VAL A 141 -9.82 -8.07 -0.40
CA VAL A 141 -8.63 -7.21 -0.19
C VAL A 141 -8.34 -7.08 1.30
N ARG A 142 -9.34 -6.73 2.11
CA ARG A 142 -9.20 -6.62 3.57
C ARG A 142 -8.76 -7.93 4.21
N THR A 143 -9.40 -9.05 3.83
CA THR A 143 -9.05 -10.39 4.32
C THR A 143 -7.58 -10.72 4.01
N ALA A 144 -7.11 -10.43 2.81
CA ALA A 144 -5.72 -10.66 2.42
C ALA A 144 -4.73 -9.80 3.23
N TYR A 145 -5.04 -8.53 3.47
CA TYR A 145 -4.22 -7.68 4.35
C TYR A 145 -4.14 -8.23 5.77
N LEU A 146 -5.27 -8.61 6.36
CA LEU A 146 -5.31 -9.17 7.71
C LEU A 146 -4.56 -10.49 7.81
N ALA A 147 -4.66 -11.35 6.79
CA ALA A 147 -3.90 -12.59 6.72
C ALA A 147 -2.38 -12.33 6.67
N ARG A 148 -1.93 -11.35 5.89
CA ARG A 148 -0.52 -10.95 5.88
C ARG A 148 -0.07 -10.40 7.23
N ALA A 149 -0.89 -9.56 7.87
CA ALA A 149 -0.58 -9.02 9.19
C ALA A 149 -0.48 -10.14 10.24
N ALA A 150 -1.34 -11.15 10.18
CA ALA A 150 -1.27 -12.32 11.07
C ALA A 150 -0.01 -13.18 10.81
N GLY A 151 0.43 -13.27 9.55
CA GLY A 151 1.66 -14.00 9.19
C GLY A 151 2.95 -13.27 9.57
N GLU A 152 2.93 -11.94 9.62
CA GLU A 152 4.11 -11.12 9.89
C GLU A 152 3.85 -10.06 10.99
N PRO A 153 3.42 -10.46 12.20
CA PRO A 153 2.94 -9.53 13.23
C PRO A 153 4.05 -8.61 13.79
N GLN A 154 5.32 -8.90 13.55
CA GLN A 154 6.42 -8.03 13.93
C GLN A 154 6.61 -6.87 12.94
N ARG A 155 6.32 -7.09 11.67
CA ARG A 155 6.46 -6.10 10.58
C ARG A 155 5.15 -5.35 10.31
N LEU A 156 4.00 -6.02 10.28
CA LEU A 156 2.69 -5.41 10.05
C LEU A 156 1.95 -5.19 11.37
N ARG A 157 1.61 -3.94 11.65
CA ARG A 157 0.82 -3.53 12.82
C ARG A 157 -0.56 -3.06 12.37
N VAL A 158 -1.58 -3.70 12.91
CA VAL A 158 -2.98 -3.34 12.62
C VAL A 158 -3.41 -2.23 13.57
N LEU A 159 -3.96 -1.15 13.01
CA LEU A 159 -4.56 -0.04 13.73
C LEU A 159 -6.07 -0.03 13.43
N ASP A 160 -6.89 0.07 14.47
CA ASP A 160 -8.34 0.19 14.32
C ASP A 160 -8.70 1.60 13.83
N ALA A 161 -8.84 1.73 12.50
CA ALA A 161 -9.18 2.98 11.85
C ALA A 161 -10.70 3.27 11.83
N SER A 162 -11.53 2.41 12.42
CA SER A 162 -12.97 2.70 12.62
C SER A 162 -13.21 3.74 13.70
N ARG A 163 -12.24 3.94 14.61
CA ARG A 163 -12.26 4.89 15.72
C ARG A 163 -12.12 6.34 15.28
N ALA A 164 -12.30 7.25 16.24
CA ALA A 164 -12.05 8.67 16.02
C ALA A 164 -10.57 8.93 15.66
N PRO A 165 -10.25 9.96 14.87
CA PRO A 165 -8.87 10.26 14.45
C PRO A 165 -7.88 10.41 15.61
N VAL A 166 -8.32 10.95 16.76
CA VAL A 166 -7.49 11.08 17.96
C VAL A 166 -7.08 9.72 18.52
N ASP A 167 -7.99 8.74 18.54
CA ASP A 167 -7.70 7.40 19.05
C ASP A 167 -6.77 6.64 18.10
N VAL A 168 -6.94 6.83 16.79
CA VAL A 168 -6.04 6.27 15.77
C VAL A 168 -4.63 6.87 15.93
N SER A 169 -4.53 8.17 16.20
CA SER A 169 -3.24 8.83 16.46
C SER A 169 -2.55 8.28 17.69
N ILE A 170 -3.29 7.99 18.77
CA ILE A 170 -2.74 7.37 19.98
C ILE A 170 -2.21 5.96 19.67
N GLN A 171 -2.96 5.14 18.93
CA GLN A 171 -2.48 3.82 18.52
C GLN A 171 -1.19 3.92 17.71
N LEU A 172 -1.14 4.85 16.74
CA LEU A 172 0.02 5.11 15.90
C LEU A 172 1.25 5.49 16.75
N GLU A 173 1.08 6.42 17.69
CA GLU A 173 2.17 6.87 18.57
C GLU A 173 2.71 5.74 19.44
N ASN A 174 1.85 4.87 19.96
CA ASN A 174 2.26 3.70 20.74
C ASN A 174 3.14 2.75 19.90
N VAL A 175 2.75 2.47 18.65
CA VAL A 175 3.54 1.64 17.75
C VAL A 175 4.87 2.30 17.42
N LEU A 176 4.88 3.58 17.05
CA LEU A 176 6.11 4.30 16.69
C LEU A 176 7.05 4.46 17.89
N SER A 177 6.53 4.63 19.11
CA SER A 177 7.35 4.74 20.32
C SER A 177 8.05 3.44 20.66
N SER A 178 7.47 2.30 20.32
CA SER A 178 8.10 0.99 20.47
C SER A 178 9.12 0.68 19.37
N TYR A 179 8.88 1.16 18.15
CA TYR A 179 9.70 0.88 16.96
C TYR A 179 10.91 1.83 16.83
N CYS A 180 10.78 3.09 17.21
CA CYS A 180 11.81 4.13 17.04
C CYS A 180 12.71 4.31 18.29
N LYS A 181 12.87 3.27 19.10
CA LYS A 181 13.78 3.31 20.28
C LYS A 181 15.24 3.39 19.88
#